data_69a8ff8970b9fa5cbc9830efd39f7e7c
#
_entry.id   69a8ff8970b9fa5cbc9830efd39f7e7c
#
_cell.length_a   1.000
_cell.length_b   1.000
_cell.length_c   1.000
_cell.angle_alpha   90.00
_cell.angle_beta   90.00
_cell.angle_gamma   90.00
#
_symmetry.space_group_name_H-M   'P 1'
#
loop_
_entity.id
_entity.type
_entity.pdbx_description
1 polymer ?
#
loop_
_entity_poly.entity_id
_entity_poly.type
_entity_poly.pdbx_seq_one_letter_code
_entity_poly.pdbx_strand_id
1 'polypeptide(L)'
;PSDTVNSGAVFYLKASADPTQKWEAIALPHEPTVHRMQWVQIDAKRWDLVVQPLHGRANKNNAGVGAKMLAYEKPADPKLPWKITVVNEVGHVTHNLHATRWSASPAQEILSGSKEGIWLNSFKAGAWINTALTNVPTGELRDGKLANGQRFLATVEPFHGTTSAVYTQDAEGKWVRQQLLDGFKEGHAVACADFLGTGSDQYVVGWRGADPGIRLLTPLDAAGKTWRTSTLTTKEVAVEDFKAADLDGDGKPDLVVAGRQTKNLVILWNAR
;
A
#
# COMPACT_ATOMS: atom_id res chain seq x y z
N PRO A 1 -17.09 7.55 -4.24
CA PRO A 1 -16.87 7.10 -2.84
C PRO A 1 -18.09 7.38 -1.93
N SER A 2 -18.99 8.30 -2.28
CA SER A 2 -20.16 8.65 -1.46
C SER A 2 -21.30 7.61 -1.52
N ASP A 3 -21.41 6.82 -2.61
CA ASP A 3 -22.39 5.71 -2.67
C ASP A 3 -21.76 4.45 -2.05
N THR A 4 -22.07 4.21 -0.79
CA THR A 4 -21.58 3.07 -0.02
C THR A 4 -22.47 1.81 -0.18
N VAL A 5 -23.38 1.80 -1.15
CA VAL A 5 -24.29 0.66 -1.40
C VAL A 5 -24.05 0.06 -2.79
N ASN A 6 -24.00 0.89 -3.84
CA ASN A 6 -24.04 0.41 -5.23
C ASN A 6 -22.76 0.72 -6.05
N SER A 7 -21.81 1.47 -5.49
CA SER A 7 -20.63 1.89 -6.24
C SER A 7 -19.55 0.80 -6.32
N GLY A 8 -18.64 0.98 -7.27
CA GLY A 8 -17.53 0.08 -7.48
C GLY A 8 -17.83 -1.08 -8.42
N ALA A 9 -16.79 -1.75 -8.86
CA ALA A 9 -16.86 -3.00 -9.60
C ALA A 9 -15.49 -3.68 -9.59
N VAL A 10 -15.46 -5.00 -9.68
CA VAL A 10 -14.25 -5.77 -9.85
C VAL A 10 -14.41 -6.68 -11.07
N PHE A 11 -13.44 -6.64 -11.97
CA PHE A 11 -13.42 -7.49 -13.16
C PHE A 11 -12.09 -8.22 -13.26
N TYR A 12 -12.15 -9.49 -13.61
CA TYR A 12 -11.00 -10.22 -14.12
C TYR A 12 -10.97 -10.10 -15.65
N LEU A 13 -9.88 -9.62 -16.19
CA LEU A 13 -9.70 -9.52 -17.63
C LEU A 13 -8.95 -10.76 -18.13
N LYS A 14 -9.65 -11.64 -18.86
CA LYS A 14 -9.05 -12.81 -19.47
C LYS A 14 -8.44 -12.40 -20.81
N ALA A 15 -7.11 -12.53 -20.91
CA ALA A 15 -6.39 -12.25 -22.15
C ALA A 15 -6.89 -13.13 -23.28
N SER A 16 -6.99 -12.55 -24.50
CA SER A 16 -7.18 -13.30 -25.72
C SER A 16 -5.84 -13.88 -26.20
N ALA A 17 -5.87 -14.78 -27.18
CA ALA A 17 -4.67 -15.33 -27.81
C ALA A 17 -3.80 -14.24 -28.45
N ASP A 18 -4.44 -13.20 -29.02
CA ASP A 18 -3.80 -11.99 -29.49
C ASP A 18 -4.01 -10.90 -28.41
N PRO A 19 -2.95 -10.44 -27.68
CA PRO A 19 -3.08 -9.49 -26.60
C PRO A 19 -3.52 -8.09 -27.04
N THR A 20 -3.48 -7.77 -28.34
CA THR A 20 -3.95 -6.49 -28.89
C THR A 20 -5.47 -6.45 -29.07
N GLN A 21 -6.14 -7.59 -29.01
CA GLN A 21 -7.59 -7.69 -29.10
C GLN A 21 -8.25 -7.40 -27.74
N LYS A 22 -9.54 -7.08 -27.79
CA LYS A 22 -10.33 -6.85 -26.56
C LYS A 22 -10.35 -8.11 -25.70
N TRP A 23 -9.93 -7.96 -24.43
CA TRP A 23 -9.98 -9.03 -23.46
C TRP A 23 -11.39 -9.25 -22.93
N GLU A 24 -11.71 -10.48 -22.59
CA GLU A 24 -13.00 -10.83 -21.99
C GLU A 24 -13.03 -10.34 -20.53
N ALA A 25 -14.03 -9.52 -20.20
CA ALA A 25 -14.24 -9.03 -18.84
C ALA A 25 -15.21 -9.94 -18.08
N ILE A 26 -14.74 -10.54 -17.00
CA ILE A 26 -15.52 -11.40 -16.10
C ILE A 26 -15.78 -10.62 -14.82
N ALA A 27 -17.04 -10.28 -14.55
CA ALA A 27 -17.43 -9.56 -13.34
C ALA A 27 -17.30 -10.47 -12.11
N LEU A 28 -16.74 -9.95 -11.04
CA LEU A 28 -16.65 -10.62 -9.75
C LEU A 28 -17.60 -9.97 -8.74
N PRO A 29 -18.19 -10.76 -7.81
CA PRO A 29 -18.90 -10.18 -6.66
C PRO A 29 -17.98 -9.22 -5.90
N HIS A 30 -18.51 -8.11 -5.38
CA HIS A 30 -17.68 -7.11 -4.69
C HIS A 30 -18.43 -6.38 -3.58
N GLU A 31 -17.69 -5.79 -2.66
CA GLU A 31 -18.22 -4.77 -1.76
C GLU A 31 -18.25 -3.41 -2.48
N PRO A 32 -19.13 -2.46 -2.06
CA PRO A 32 -19.13 -1.12 -2.62
C PRO A 32 -17.82 -0.38 -2.31
N THR A 33 -17.61 0.75 -2.96
CA THR A 33 -16.45 1.63 -2.76
C THR A 33 -15.10 0.95 -2.98
N VAL A 34 -15.01 -0.02 -3.92
CA VAL A 34 -13.73 -0.65 -4.30
C VAL A 34 -12.67 0.42 -4.51
N HIS A 35 -11.52 0.26 -3.84
CA HIS A 35 -10.48 1.29 -3.83
C HIS A 35 -9.09 0.77 -4.21
N ARG A 36 -8.57 -0.24 -3.52
CA ARG A 36 -7.27 -0.83 -3.79
C ARG A 36 -7.39 -2.33 -4.02
N MET A 37 -6.49 -2.88 -4.83
CA MET A 37 -6.40 -4.32 -5.03
C MET A 37 -4.97 -4.74 -5.33
N GLN A 38 -4.62 -5.95 -4.93
CA GLN A 38 -3.31 -6.53 -5.16
C GLN A 38 -3.40 -8.05 -5.23
N TRP A 39 -2.61 -8.68 -6.10
CA TRP A 39 -2.37 -10.11 -6.03
C TRP A 39 -1.44 -10.42 -4.87
N VAL A 40 -1.81 -11.40 -4.05
CA VAL A 40 -1.09 -11.82 -2.84
C VAL A 40 -0.78 -13.30 -2.94
N GLN A 41 0.49 -13.66 -2.77
CA GLN A 41 0.93 -15.04 -2.77
C GLN A 41 0.54 -15.71 -1.44
N ILE A 42 -0.35 -16.69 -1.49
CA ILE A 42 -0.85 -17.42 -0.32
C ILE A 42 0.01 -18.65 0.00
N ASP A 43 0.53 -19.29 -1.03
CA ASP A 43 1.52 -20.36 -0.93
C ASP A 43 2.36 -20.43 -2.21
N ALA A 44 3.17 -21.50 -2.38
CA ALA A 44 4.07 -21.64 -3.52
C ALA A 44 3.34 -21.67 -4.89
N LYS A 45 2.05 -22.01 -4.94
CA LYS A 45 1.26 -22.21 -6.17
C LYS A 45 0.02 -21.32 -6.26
N ARG A 46 -0.44 -20.78 -5.13
CA ARG A 46 -1.70 -20.05 -5.02
C ARG A 46 -1.47 -18.56 -4.84
N TRP A 47 -2.16 -17.79 -5.68
CA TRP A 47 -2.28 -16.35 -5.58
C TRP A 47 -3.76 -15.97 -5.47
N ASP A 48 -4.10 -15.18 -4.49
CA ASP A 48 -5.43 -14.62 -4.33
C ASP A 48 -5.43 -13.13 -4.73
N LEU A 49 -6.50 -12.68 -5.38
CA LEU A 49 -6.74 -11.26 -5.56
C LEU A 49 -7.32 -10.71 -4.25
N VAL A 50 -6.61 -9.80 -3.62
CA VAL A 50 -7.11 -9.10 -2.42
C VAL A 50 -7.63 -7.73 -2.83
N VAL A 51 -8.86 -7.43 -2.43
CA VAL A 51 -9.56 -6.18 -2.76
C VAL A 51 -10.00 -5.49 -1.48
N GLN A 52 -9.60 -4.23 -1.34
CA GLN A 52 -9.95 -3.39 -0.20
C GLN A 52 -10.92 -2.28 -0.64
N PRO A 53 -12.14 -2.23 -0.10
CA PRO A 53 -13.04 -1.10 -0.30
C PRO A 53 -12.60 0.10 0.56
N LEU A 54 -13.05 1.29 0.24
CA LEU A 54 -12.76 2.50 1.02
C LEU A 54 -13.62 2.59 2.30
N HIS A 55 -14.89 2.19 2.20
CA HIS A 55 -15.87 2.23 3.29
C HIS A 55 -16.61 0.92 3.42
N GLY A 56 -17.14 0.66 4.61
CA GLY A 56 -18.09 -0.43 4.82
C GLY A 56 -19.44 -0.16 4.13
N ARG A 57 -20.17 -1.23 3.82
CA ARG A 57 -21.46 -1.16 3.14
C ARG A 57 -22.45 -0.34 3.95
N ALA A 58 -23.12 0.59 3.29
CA ALA A 58 -24.09 1.53 3.88
C ALA A 58 -23.52 2.44 4.99
N ASN A 59 -22.20 2.57 5.10
CA ASN A 59 -21.59 3.50 6.05
C ASN A 59 -21.97 4.95 5.75
N LYS A 60 -22.16 5.73 6.82
CA LYS A 60 -22.40 7.16 6.77
C LYS A 60 -21.39 7.87 7.68
N ASN A 61 -20.82 8.97 7.21
CA ASN A 61 -19.87 9.78 8.00
C ASN A 61 -18.72 8.96 8.59
N ASN A 62 -18.19 8.01 7.82
CA ASN A 62 -17.09 7.13 8.24
C ASN A 62 -17.40 6.28 9.49
N ALA A 63 -18.67 5.91 9.67
CA ALA A 63 -19.14 5.06 10.74
C ALA A 63 -20.19 4.05 10.22
N GLY A 64 -20.37 2.95 10.94
CA GLY A 64 -21.26 1.85 10.58
C GLY A 64 -20.56 0.50 10.65
N VAL A 65 -20.73 -0.34 9.63
CA VAL A 65 -20.04 -1.62 9.55
C VAL A 65 -18.61 -1.46 9.03
N GLY A 66 -17.70 -2.37 9.36
CA GLY A 66 -16.34 -2.36 8.86
C GLY A 66 -16.28 -2.56 7.33
N ALA A 67 -15.26 -1.99 6.71
CA ALA A 67 -14.94 -2.19 5.30
C ALA A 67 -14.39 -3.60 5.12
N LYS A 68 -15.09 -4.47 4.39
CA LYS A 68 -14.69 -5.86 4.19
C LYS A 68 -13.59 -5.96 3.13
N MET A 69 -12.37 -6.15 3.56
CA MET A 69 -11.29 -6.57 2.67
C MET A 69 -11.51 -8.04 2.29
N LEU A 70 -11.60 -8.32 1.00
CA LEU A 70 -11.92 -9.65 0.47
C LEU A 70 -10.73 -10.26 -0.26
N ALA A 71 -10.49 -11.55 -0.06
CA ALA A 71 -9.56 -12.36 -0.85
C ALA A 71 -10.35 -13.30 -1.76
N TYR A 72 -9.98 -13.31 -3.03
CA TYR A 72 -10.61 -14.09 -4.10
C TYR A 72 -9.61 -15.14 -4.59
N GLU A 73 -9.91 -16.40 -4.31
CA GLU A 73 -9.17 -17.54 -4.84
C GLU A 73 -9.60 -17.80 -6.29
N LYS A 74 -8.68 -17.60 -7.24
CA LYS A 74 -8.94 -17.76 -8.66
C LYS A 74 -9.08 -19.23 -9.01
N PRO A 75 -10.22 -19.70 -9.57
CA PRO A 75 -10.36 -21.04 -10.09
C PRO A 75 -9.52 -21.25 -11.37
N ALA A 76 -9.30 -22.51 -11.76
CA ALA A 76 -8.60 -22.85 -13.01
C ALA A 76 -9.27 -22.20 -14.22
N ASP A 77 -10.59 -22.34 -14.35
CA ASP A 77 -11.39 -21.55 -15.30
C ASP A 77 -11.94 -20.32 -14.58
N PRO A 78 -11.53 -19.09 -14.94
CA PRO A 78 -11.96 -17.87 -14.25
C PRO A 78 -13.45 -17.56 -14.43
N LYS A 79 -14.18 -18.28 -15.28
CA LYS A 79 -15.65 -18.16 -15.42
C LYS A 79 -16.42 -18.89 -14.33
N LEU A 80 -15.78 -19.84 -13.66
CA LEU A 80 -16.38 -20.52 -12.52
C LEU A 80 -16.41 -19.59 -11.29
N PRO A 81 -17.31 -19.85 -10.32
CA PRO A 81 -17.37 -19.07 -9.11
C PRO A 81 -16.02 -19.03 -8.37
N TRP A 82 -15.57 -17.85 -8.02
CA TRP A 82 -14.38 -17.65 -7.21
C TRP A 82 -14.73 -17.84 -5.73
N LYS A 83 -13.91 -18.58 -5.01
CA LYS A 83 -14.06 -18.67 -3.55
C LYS A 83 -13.61 -17.36 -2.91
N ILE A 84 -14.50 -16.76 -2.11
CA ILE A 84 -14.26 -15.46 -1.48
C ILE A 84 -14.19 -15.65 0.04
N THR A 85 -13.17 -15.07 0.67
CA THR A 85 -13.01 -15.04 2.11
C THR A 85 -12.79 -13.61 2.60
N VAL A 86 -13.25 -13.31 3.81
CA VAL A 86 -12.99 -12.01 4.44
C VAL A 86 -11.60 -12.04 5.05
N VAL A 87 -10.77 -11.08 4.66
CA VAL A 87 -9.41 -10.90 5.20
C VAL A 87 -9.48 -10.11 6.50
N ASN A 88 -10.16 -8.97 6.47
CA ASN A 88 -10.31 -8.05 7.60
C ASN A 88 -11.56 -7.19 7.39
N GLU A 89 -12.26 -6.85 8.47
CA GLU A 89 -13.44 -5.97 8.44
C GLU A 89 -13.48 -5.00 9.64
N VAL A 90 -12.33 -4.75 10.26
CA VAL A 90 -12.24 -3.88 11.45
C VAL A 90 -12.27 -2.40 11.08
N GLY A 91 -11.61 -2.02 9.99
CA GLY A 91 -11.50 -0.62 9.56
C GLY A 91 -12.80 -0.05 9.02
N HIS A 92 -13.25 1.10 9.50
CA HIS A 92 -14.46 1.78 8.98
C HIS A 92 -14.17 2.65 7.77
N VAL A 93 -12.96 3.19 7.70
CA VAL A 93 -12.39 3.84 6.52
C VAL A 93 -11.01 3.25 6.30
N THR A 94 -10.79 2.65 5.14
CA THR A 94 -9.52 2.03 4.76
C THR A 94 -8.98 2.74 3.52
N HIS A 95 -7.68 2.75 3.30
CA HIS A 95 -7.13 3.45 2.15
C HIS A 95 -6.13 2.63 1.36
N ASN A 96 -5.12 2.08 2.01
CA ASN A 96 -4.07 1.33 1.33
C ASN A 96 -3.91 -0.09 1.90
N LEU A 97 -3.47 -0.98 1.04
CA LEU A 97 -2.97 -2.30 1.39
C LEU A 97 -1.60 -2.53 0.73
N HIS A 98 -0.76 -3.31 1.38
CA HIS A 98 0.57 -3.64 0.89
C HIS A 98 0.88 -5.11 1.19
N ALA A 99 1.06 -5.92 0.15
CA ALA A 99 1.52 -7.30 0.30
C ALA A 99 3.04 -7.32 0.52
N THR A 100 3.48 -7.92 1.59
CA THR A 100 4.87 -7.98 2.00
C THR A 100 5.26 -9.39 2.46
N ARG A 101 6.54 -9.70 2.47
CA ARG A 101 7.08 -10.90 3.13
C ARG A 101 7.49 -10.52 4.56
N TRP A 102 6.49 -10.44 5.42
CA TRP A 102 6.67 -9.99 6.80
C TRP A 102 7.41 -10.98 7.67
N SER A 103 7.04 -12.23 7.59
CA SER A 103 7.67 -13.33 8.32
C SER A 103 8.47 -14.24 7.39
N ALA A 104 9.08 -15.29 7.94
CA ALA A 104 9.74 -16.34 7.16
C ALA A 104 8.75 -17.30 6.44
N SER A 105 7.46 -17.01 6.49
CA SER A 105 6.43 -17.76 5.77
C SER A 105 6.65 -17.68 4.24
N PRO A 106 6.39 -18.76 3.48
CA PRO A 106 6.34 -18.68 2.02
C PRO A 106 5.17 -17.82 1.52
N ALA A 107 4.12 -17.63 2.33
CA ALA A 107 3.03 -16.73 2.04
C ALA A 107 3.44 -15.25 2.23
N GLN A 108 2.86 -14.37 1.43
CA GLN A 108 2.87 -12.95 1.73
C GLN A 108 1.82 -12.65 2.80
N GLU A 109 2.08 -11.63 3.57
CA GLU A 109 1.17 -11.04 4.54
C GLU A 109 0.77 -9.66 4.04
N ILE A 110 -0.33 -9.14 4.57
CA ILE A 110 -0.88 -7.87 4.09
C ILE A 110 -0.85 -6.84 5.21
N LEU A 111 -0.14 -5.76 5.00
CA LEU A 111 -0.32 -4.55 5.79
C LEU A 111 -1.50 -3.77 5.25
N SER A 112 -2.37 -3.29 6.12
CA SER A 112 -3.51 -2.44 5.74
C SER A 112 -3.63 -1.24 6.66
N GLY A 113 -3.86 -0.06 6.05
CA GLY A 113 -4.09 1.20 6.76
C GLY A 113 -5.56 1.55 6.85
N SER A 114 -5.99 2.00 8.02
CA SER A 114 -7.37 2.39 8.29
C SER A 114 -7.45 3.56 9.27
N LYS A 115 -8.68 4.04 9.52
CA LYS A 115 -8.98 5.00 10.59
C LYS A 115 -8.58 4.46 11.97
N GLU A 116 -8.58 3.16 12.16
CA GLU A 116 -8.25 2.47 13.41
C GLU A 116 -6.76 2.16 13.56
N GLY A 117 -5.95 2.47 12.52
CA GLY A 117 -4.51 2.24 12.53
C GLY A 117 -4.05 1.22 11.49
N ILE A 118 -2.90 0.62 11.74
CA ILE A 118 -2.25 -0.35 10.86
C ILE A 118 -2.51 -1.76 11.37
N TRP A 119 -2.89 -2.66 10.46
CA TRP A 119 -3.13 -4.06 10.69
C TRP A 119 -2.19 -4.92 9.85
N LEU A 120 -1.65 -5.98 10.46
CA LEU A 120 -1.00 -7.08 9.78
C LEU A 120 -2.00 -8.23 9.65
N ASN A 121 -2.26 -8.64 8.42
CA ASN A 121 -3.20 -9.71 8.10
C ASN A 121 -2.42 -10.89 7.52
N SER A 122 -2.42 -12.01 8.23
CA SER A 122 -1.66 -13.23 7.91
C SER A 122 -2.60 -14.37 7.61
N PHE A 123 -2.37 -15.13 6.53
CA PHE A 123 -3.12 -16.35 6.24
C PHE A 123 -2.39 -17.55 6.87
N LYS A 124 -3.01 -18.19 7.87
CA LYS A 124 -2.43 -19.33 8.61
C LYS A 124 -3.47 -20.41 8.85
N ALA A 125 -3.10 -21.66 8.61
CA ALA A 125 -3.98 -22.81 8.83
C ALA A 125 -5.38 -22.68 8.19
N GLY A 126 -5.46 -22.06 7.02
CA GLY A 126 -6.72 -21.89 6.27
C GLY A 126 -7.58 -20.69 6.67
N ALA A 127 -7.11 -19.85 7.58
CA ALA A 127 -7.83 -18.66 8.07
C ALA A 127 -6.98 -17.40 8.07
N TRP A 128 -7.62 -16.23 7.98
CA TRP A 128 -6.98 -14.94 8.16
C TRP A 128 -6.91 -14.57 9.64
N ILE A 129 -5.72 -14.16 10.08
CA ILE A 129 -5.43 -13.68 11.43
C ILE A 129 -5.04 -12.21 11.32
N ASN A 130 -5.72 -11.35 12.06
CA ASN A 130 -5.52 -9.91 12.04
C ASN A 130 -4.86 -9.45 13.35
N THR A 131 -3.71 -8.79 13.24
CA THR A 131 -2.94 -8.24 14.35
C THR A 131 -2.84 -6.74 14.22
N ALA A 132 -3.31 -5.99 15.21
CA ALA A 132 -3.12 -4.55 15.26
C ALA A 132 -1.65 -4.23 15.57
N LEU A 133 -1.03 -3.40 14.73
CA LEU A 133 0.34 -2.92 14.93
C LEU A 133 0.35 -1.53 15.56
N THR A 134 -0.56 -0.65 15.14
CA THR A 134 -0.71 0.72 15.65
C THR A 134 -2.18 1.08 15.78
N ASN A 135 -2.48 2.19 16.44
CA ASN A 135 -3.83 2.75 16.58
C ASN A 135 -3.93 4.19 16.04
N VAL A 136 -2.94 4.63 15.28
CA VAL A 136 -2.94 5.96 14.65
C VAL A 136 -3.60 5.87 13.29
N PRO A 137 -4.60 6.70 12.96
CA PRO A 137 -5.23 6.71 11.64
C PRO A 137 -4.21 6.84 10.53
N THR A 138 -4.20 5.88 9.61
CA THR A 138 -3.18 5.76 8.56
C THR A 138 -3.84 5.63 7.18
N GLY A 139 -3.40 6.45 6.23
CA GLY A 139 -3.81 6.38 4.83
C GLY A 139 -2.87 5.51 3.99
N GLU A 140 -1.67 5.99 3.73
CA GLU A 140 -0.65 5.25 2.98
C GLU A 140 0.34 4.58 3.92
N LEU A 141 0.83 3.40 3.53
CA LEU A 141 1.86 2.70 4.29
C LEU A 141 2.71 1.77 3.42
N ARG A 142 3.96 1.62 3.82
CA ARG A 142 4.90 0.59 3.32
C ARG A 142 5.79 0.13 4.47
N ASP A 143 6.30 -1.08 4.38
CA ASP A 143 7.40 -1.51 5.23
C ASP A 143 8.74 -1.38 4.50
N GLY A 144 9.79 -1.17 5.27
CA GLY A 144 11.17 -1.20 4.83
C GLY A 144 12.06 -1.90 5.86
N LYS A 145 13.32 -2.14 5.49
CA LYS A 145 14.33 -2.77 6.35
C LYS A 145 15.45 -1.79 6.66
N LEU A 146 15.89 -1.80 7.90
CA LEU A 146 17.08 -1.10 8.38
C LEU A 146 18.33 -1.98 8.26
N ALA A 147 19.51 -1.38 8.29
CA ALA A 147 20.78 -2.12 8.18
C ALA A 147 21.01 -3.14 9.29
N ASN A 148 20.38 -2.97 10.46
CA ASN A 148 20.38 -3.95 11.53
C ASN A 148 19.40 -5.12 11.32
N GLY A 149 18.71 -5.16 10.19
CA GLY A 149 17.71 -6.17 9.84
C GLY A 149 16.31 -5.94 10.41
N GLN A 150 16.13 -4.96 11.28
CA GLN A 150 14.81 -4.60 11.80
C GLN A 150 13.94 -3.97 10.70
N ARG A 151 12.62 -4.14 10.82
CA ARG A 151 11.65 -3.48 9.95
C ARG A 151 11.28 -2.12 10.51
N PHE A 152 10.91 -1.23 9.60
CA PHE A 152 10.18 -0.02 9.92
C PHE A 152 8.90 0.07 9.08
N LEU A 153 7.94 0.86 9.52
CA LEU A 153 6.76 1.23 8.74
C LEU A 153 6.85 2.71 8.40
N ALA A 154 6.67 3.05 7.15
CA ALA A 154 6.57 4.44 6.68
C ALA A 154 5.12 4.74 6.31
N THR A 155 4.59 5.91 6.71
CA THR A 155 3.17 6.23 6.62
C THR A 155 2.91 7.65 6.11
N VAL A 156 1.69 7.83 5.58
CA VAL A 156 0.99 9.14 5.50
C VAL A 156 -0.21 9.08 6.44
N GLU A 157 -0.37 10.11 7.26
CA GLU A 157 -1.36 10.17 8.35
C GLU A 157 -2.09 11.51 8.40
N PRO A 158 -3.41 11.48 8.72
CA PRO A 158 -4.36 10.39 8.47
C PRO A 158 -4.71 10.36 6.98
N PHE A 159 -5.30 9.34 6.43
CA PHE A 159 -5.81 9.29 5.04
C PHE A 159 -4.94 10.03 4.00
N HIS A 160 -5.54 11.02 3.27
CA HIS A 160 -4.83 12.03 2.48
C HIS A 160 -4.29 13.12 3.40
N GLY A 161 -3.49 12.73 4.39
CA GLY A 161 -3.07 13.62 5.46
C GLY A 161 -1.96 14.57 5.09
N THR A 162 -1.47 15.23 6.13
CA THR A 162 -0.45 16.28 6.01
C THR A 162 0.85 15.87 6.68
N THR A 163 0.89 14.67 7.28
CA THR A 163 2.01 14.19 8.10
C THR A 163 2.55 12.89 7.53
N SER A 164 3.87 12.72 7.51
CA SER A 164 4.52 11.45 7.30
C SER A 164 5.32 11.04 8.54
N ALA A 165 5.15 9.79 8.93
CA ALA A 165 5.81 9.23 10.10
C ALA A 165 6.49 7.90 9.77
N VAL A 166 7.47 7.55 10.60
CA VAL A 166 8.08 6.23 10.63
C VAL A 166 7.77 5.58 11.98
N TYR A 167 7.59 4.27 11.95
CA TYR A 167 7.50 3.44 13.16
C TYR A 167 8.66 2.47 13.17
N THR A 168 9.38 2.43 14.28
CA THR A 168 10.41 1.43 14.57
C THR A 168 10.06 0.68 15.84
N GLN A 169 10.62 -0.49 16.05
CA GLN A 169 10.38 -1.23 17.30
C GLN A 169 11.41 -0.85 18.36
N ASP A 170 10.93 -0.68 19.61
CA ASP A 170 11.79 -0.57 20.77
C ASP A 170 12.34 -1.95 21.22
N ALA A 171 13.05 -1.99 22.35
CA ALA A 171 13.64 -3.21 22.88
C ALA A 171 12.59 -4.26 23.30
N GLU A 172 11.40 -3.82 23.62
CA GLU A 172 10.24 -4.65 24.01
C GLU A 172 9.41 -5.09 22.78
N GLY A 173 9.80 -4.66 21.56
CA GLY A 173 9.11 -4.98 20.31
C GLY A 173 7.86 -4.12 20.05
N LYS A 174 7.64 -3.06 20.83
CA LYS A 174 6.53 -2.14 20.65
C LYS A 174 6.84 -1.13 19.53
N TRP A 175 5.86 -0.84 18.69
CA TRP A 175 5.98 0.17 17.63
C TRP A 175 6.00 1.57 18.21
N VAL A 176 7.09 2.29 17.98
CA VAL A 176 7.31 3.68 18.41
C VAL A 176 7.23 4.59 17.20
N ARG A 177 6.29 5.55 17.25
CA ARG A 177 6.05 6.51 16.16
C ARG A 177 6.99 7.70 16.26
N GLN A 178 7.59 8.05 15.13
CA GLN A 178 8.36 9.29 14.95
C GLN A 178 7.84 10.05 13.73
N GLN A 179 7.36 11.26 13.93
CA GLN A 179 6.98 12.16 12.83
C GLN A 179 8.24 12.73 12.18
N LEU A 180 8.33 12.63 10.85
CA LEU A 180 9.48 13.10 10.09
C LEU A 180 9.15 14.29 9.19
N LEU A 181 7.92 14.37 8.68
CA LEU A 181 7.44 15.47 7.85
C LEU A 181 6.05 15.92 8.29
N ASP A 182 5.77 17.19 8.06
CA ASP A 182 4.46 17.79 8.29
C ASP A 182 4.21 18.96 7.32
N GLY A 183 2.96 19.40 7.23
CA GLY A 183 2.56 20.61 6.51
C GLY A 183 2.35 20.47 5.01
N PHE A 184 2.61 19.30 4.41
CA PHE A 184 2.22 19.05 3.03
C PHE A 184 0.70 18.84 2.91
N LYS A 185 0.15 18.84 1.69
CA LYS A 185 -1.29 18.71 1.45
C LYS A 185 -1.61 17.49 0.61
N GLU A 186 -2.58 16.71 1.05
CA GLU A 186 -3.04 15.51 0.34
C GLU A 186 -1.88 14.52 0.06
N GLY A 187 -1.20 14.03 1.10
CA GLY A 187 -0.25 12.95 1.01
C GLY A 187 -0.92 11.70 0.42
N HIS A 188 -0.31 11.08 -0.60
CA HIS A 188 -1.01 10.05 -1.36
C HIS A 188 -0.17 8.85 -1.77
N ALA A 189 1.14 8.89 -1.59
CA ALA A 189 1.99 7.77 -1.95
C ALA A 189 3.20 7.63 -1.03
N VAL A 190 3.57 6.38 -0.75
CA VAL A 190 4.79 5.99 -0.04
C VAL A 190 5.42 4.80 -0.78
N ALA A 191 6.73 4.78 -0.95
CA ALA A 191 7.48 3.61 -1.41
C ALA A 191 8.75 3.45 -0.58
N CYS A 192 9.16 2.21 -0.30
CA CYS A 192 10.39 1.86 0.39
C CYS A 192 11.27 0.99 -0.50
N ALA A 193 12.55 1.31 -0.57
CA ALA A 193 13.59 0.51 -1.21
C ALA A 193 14.97 1.03 -0.79
N ASP A 194 16.01 0.22 -0.96
CA ASP A 194 17.40 0.69 -0.78
C ASP A 194 17.87 1.49 -2.02
N PHE A 195 17.31 2.70 -2.18
CA PHE A 195 17.63 3.59 -3.30
C PHE A 195 19.10 4.01 -3.34
N LEU A 196 19.76 4.06 -2.19
CA LEU A 196 21.12 4.57 -2.07
C LEU A 196 22.19 3.48 -1.93
N GLY A 197 21.78 2.19 -1.95
CA GLY A 197 22.70 1.06 -1.81
C GLY A 197 23.42 1.02 -0.45
N THR A 198 22.75 1.46 0.61
CA THR A 198 23.33 1.59 1.96
C THR A 198 23.12 0.36 2.84
N GLY A 199 22.35 -0.61 2.37
CA GLY A 199 21.89 -1.76 3.16
C GLY A 199 20.72 -1.44 4.10
N SER A 200 20.26 -0.19 4.11
CA SER A 200 18.99 0.24 4.71
C SER A 200 18.07 0.75 3.62
N ASP A 201 16.80 0.38 3.68
CA ASP A 201 15.80 1.01 2.84
C ASP A 201 15.65 2.49 3.23
N GLN A 202 15.52 3.34 2.23
CA GLN A 202 14.98 4.67 2.37
C GLN A 202 13.49 4.63 2.05
N TYR A 203 12.73 5.66 2.45
CA TYR A 203 11.40 5.79 1.93
C TYR A 203 11.17 7.13 1.24
N VAL A 204 10.35 7.10 0.21
CA VAL A 204 9.86 8.30 -0.48
C VAL A 204 8.41 8.55 -0.10
N VAL A 205 8.05 9.80 0.10
CA VAL A 205 6.69 10.26 0.30
C VAL A 205 6.35 11.32 -0.72
N GLY A 206 5.14 11.22 -1.31
CA GLY A 206 4.64 12.16 -2.29
C GLY A 206 3.24 12.66 -1.95
N TRP A 207 2.95 13.88 -2.38
CA TRP A 207 1.66 14.51 -2.18
C TRP A 207 1.21 15.28 -3.42
N ARG A 208 -0.11 15.51 -3.52
CA ARG A 208 -0.76 16.07 -4.72
C ARG A 208 -1.50 17.38 -4.50
N GLY A 209 -1.71 17.79 -3.27
CA GLY A 209 -2.39 19.05 -2.93
C GLY A 209 -1.58 20.29 -3.30
N ALA A 210 -1.85 21.40 -2.62
CA ALA A 210 -1.11 22.64 -2.85
C ALA A 210 0.40 22.41 -2.70
N ASP A 211 1.19 22.95 -3.64
CA ASP A 211 2.64 22.79 -3.71
C ASP A 211 3.07 21.30 -3.69
N PRO A 212 2.68 20.51 -4.72
CA PRO A 212 2.99 19.09 -4.76
C PRO A 212 4.50 18.83 -4.76
N GLY A 213 4.89 17.66 -4.30
CA GLY A 213 6.32 17.34 -4.24
C GLY A 213 6.61 15.93 -3.76
N ILE A 214 7.89 15.59 -3.79
CA ILE A 214 8.44 14.31 -3.34
C ILE A 214 9.62 14.55 -2.41
N ARG A 215 9.65 13.81 -1.31
CA ARG A 215 10.80 13.79 -0.37
C ARG A 215 11.32 12.37 -0.24
N LEU A 216 12.64 12.27 -0.18
CA LEU A 216 13.37 11.06 0.21
C LEU A 216 13.78 11.20 1.67
N LEU A 217 13.48 10.17 2.46
CA LEU A 217 13.84 10.09 3.87
C LEU A 217 14.82 8.94 4.05
N THR A 218 16.01 9.28 4.54
CA THR A 218 17.16 8.37 4.67
C THR A 218 17.46 8.16 6.14
N PRO A 219 17.49 6.88 6.64
CA PRO A 219 17.96 6.62 7.99
C PRO A 219 19.46 6.93 8.09
N LEU A 220 19.86 7.60 9.15
CA LEU A 220 21.26 7.97 9.39
C LEU A 220 21.97 7.04 10.38
N ASP A 221 21.21 6.15 11.01
CA ASP A 221 21.73 5.11 11.88
C ASP A 221 21.03 3.78 11.63
N ALA A 222 21.68 2.69 12.02
CA ALA A 222 21.21 1.33 11.76
C ALA A 222 19.88 0.95 12.45
N ALA A 223 19.47 1.71 13.45
CA ALA A 223 18.21 1.49 14.20
C ALA A 223 17.07 2.42 13.75
N GLY A 224 17.33 3.32 12.79
CA GLY A 224 16.32 4.24 12.26
C GLY A 224 15.81 5.26 13.28
N LYS A 225 16.66 5.70 14.22
CA LYS A 225 16.34 6.72 15.23
C LYS A 225 16.49 8.14 14.68
N THR A 226 17.39 8.32 13.73
CA THR A 226 17.66 9.63 13.11
C THR A 226 17.50 9.51 11.60
N TRP A 227 16.88 10.51 10.98
CA TRP A 227 16.55 10.55 9.57
C TRP A 227 16.94 11.87 8.93
N ARG A 228 17.39 11.82 7.69
CA ARG A 228 17.62 12.97 6.84
C ARG A 228 16.52 13.06 5.79
N THR A 229 15.99 14.26 5.59
CA THR A 229 15.05 14.55 4.51
C THR A 229 15.75 15.25 3.36
N SER A 230 15.52 14.77 2.14
CA SER A 230 16.02 15.36 0.90
C SER A 230 14.86 15.62 -0.06
N THR A 231 14.90 16.73 -0.78
CA THR A 231 13.92 17.04 -1.84
C THR A 231 14.33 16.31 -3.12
N LEU A 232 13.41 15.51 -3.69
CA LEU A 232 13.62 14.90 -5.01
C LEU A 232 13.05 15.79 -6.12
N THR A 233 11.82 16.29 -5.95
CA THR A 233 11.19 17.19 -6.90
C THR A 233 10.15 18.08 -6.23
N THR A 234 9.84 19.22 -6.85
CA THR A 234 8.82 20.16 -6.41
C THR A 234 7.97 20.60 -7.60
N LYS A 235 6.62 20.55 -7.46
CA LYS A 235 5.62 21.09 -8.41
C LYS A 235 5.53 20.39 -9.78
N GLU A 236 6.44 19.51 -10.14
CA GLU A 236 6.46 18.87 -11.46
C GLU A 236 5.40 17.77 -11.57
N VAL A 237 5.07 17.12 -10.45
CA VAL A 237 4.12 16.03 -10.40
C VAL A 237 3.27 16.06 -9.13
N ALA A 238 1.96 16.12 -9.32
CA ALA A 238 0.97 16.01 -8.23
C ALA A 238 0.72 14.52 -7.96
N VAL A 239 1.46 13.96 -7.01
CA VAL A 239 1.65 12.52 -6.82
C VAL A 239 0.36 11.80 -6.44
N GLU A 240 -0.06 10.84 -7.27
CA GLU A 240 -1.18 9.93 -6.99
C GLU A 240 -0.69 8.56 -6.52
N ASP A 241 0.37 8.01 -7.13
CA ASP A 241 0.96 6.73 -6.72
C ASP A 241 2.44 6.65 -7.13
N PHE A 242 3.18 5.77 -6.45
CA PHE A 242 4.56 5.41 -6.75
C PHE A 242 4.72 3.91 -7.00
N LYS A 243 5.69 3.60 -7.87
CA LYS A 243 6.31 2.26 -7.91
C LYS A 243 7.81 2.40 -7.99
N ALA A 244 8.51 1.68 -7.11
CA ALA A 244 9.95 1.54 -7.16
C ALA A 244 10.30 0.23 -7.88
N ALA A 245 11.15 0.30 -8.90
CA ALA A 245 11.65 -0.84 -9.65
C ALA A 245 12.95 -0.44 -10.38
N ASP A 246 13.85 -1.39 -10.57
CA ASP A 246 14.98 -1.25 -11.49
C ASP A 246 14.46 -1.32 -12.93
N LEU A 247 14.39 -0.20 -13.62
CA LEU A 247 13.80 -0.09 -14.97
C LEU A 247 14.83 -0.20 -16.08
N ASP A 248 16.09 0.14 -15.81
CA ASP A 248 17.17 0.12 -16.81
C ASP A 248 18.16 -1.04 -16.62
N GLY A 249 17.99 -1.83 -15.56
CA GLY A 249 18.79 -3.02 -15.28
C GLY A 249 20.15 -2.71 -14.65
N ASP A 250 20.31 -1.52 -14.04
CA ASP A 250 21.59 -1.13 -13.40
C ASP A 250 21.73 -1.65 -11.96
N GLY A 251 20.70 -2.32 -11.44
CA GLY A 251 20.64 -2.90 -10.10
C GLY A 251 20.15 -1.95 -9.03
N LYS A 252 19.73 -0.73 -9.38
CA LYS A 252 19.21 0.25 -8.45
C LYS A 252 17.72 0.49 -8.70
N PRO A 253 16.92 0.69 -7.67
CA PRO A 253 15.51 1.02 -7.87
C PRO A 253 15.34 2.47 -8.34
N ASP A 254 14.65 2.63 -9.49
CA ASP A 254 14.10 3.89 -9.96
C ASP A 254 12.74 4.15 -9.36
N LEU A 255 12.16 5.34 -9.56
CA LEU A 255 10.83 5.69 -9.10
C LEU A 255 9.93 6.10 -10.25
N VAL A 256 8.89 5.32 -10.51
CA VAL A 256 7.80 5.70 -11.42
C VAL A 256 6.73 6.43 -10.63
N VAL A 257 6.36 7.63 -11.09
CA VAL A 257 5.45 8.54 -10.40
C VAL A 257 4.27 8.87 -11.30
N ALA A 258 3.06 8.55 -10.85
CA ALA A 258 1.83 8.96 -11.51
C ALA A 258 1.31 10.28 -10.94
N GLY A 259 1.09 11.27 -11.79
CA GLY A 259 0.56 12.57 -11.43
C GLY A 259 -0.90 12.75 -11.83
N ARG A 260 -1.80 12.95 -10.85
CA ARG A 260 -3.23 13.10 -11.09
C ARG A 260 -3.60 14.47 -11.65
N GLN A 261 -3.35 15.54 -10.91
CA GLN A 261 -3.71 16.90 -11.34
C GLN A 261 -2.80 17.39 -12.47
N THR A 262 -1.54 16.98 -12.46
CA THR A 262 -0.56 17.29 -13.52
C THR A 262 -0.75 16.45 -14.78
N LYS A 263 -1.53 15.35 -14.71
CA LYS A 263 -1.86 14.45 -15.83
C LYS A 263 -0.61 13.94 -16.57
N ASN A 264 0.43 13.55 -15.80
CA ASN A 264 1.70 13.09 -16.33
C ASN A 264 2.15 11.79 -15.65
N LEU A 265 3.08 11.11 -16.28
CA LEU A 265 3.90 10.06 -15.72
C LEU A 265 5.35 10.53 -15.73
N VAL A 266 6.01 10.48 -14.59
CA VAL A 266 7.40 10.90 -14.45
C VAL A 266 8.22 9.70 -13.98
N ILE A 267 9.40 9.51 -14.57
CA ILE A 267 10.40 8.54 -14.08
C ILE A 267 11.54 9.34 -13.48
N LEU A 268 11.81 9.10 -12.21
CA LEU A 268 13.00 9.60 -11.55
C LEU A 268 14.04 8.48 -11.58
N TRP A 269 15.00 8.63 -12.50
CA TRP A 269 16.08 7.70 -12.67
C TRP A 269 17.07 7.80 -11.52
N ASN A 270 17.42 6.67 -10.93
CA ASN A 270 18.46 6.58 -9.91
C ASN A 270 19.82 6.40 -10.58
N ALA A 271 20.20 7.40 -11.38
CA ALA A 271 21.43 7.39 -12.15
C ALA A 271 22.68 7.44 -11.24
N ARG A 272 23.77 6.94 -11.79
CA ARG A 272 25.10 6.95 -11.13
C ARG A 272 25.65 8.35 -10.99
#